data_e01f7f23a46ee46dfb679ede0774a6e3
#
_entry.id   e01f7f23a46ee46dfb679ede0774a6e3
#
_cell.length_a   1.000
_cell.length_b   1.000
_cell.length_c   1.000
_cell.angle_alpha   90.00
_cell.angle_beta   90.00
_cell.angle_gamma   90.00
#
_symmetry.space_group_name_H-M   'P 1'
#
loop_
_entity.id
_entity.type
_entity.pdbx_description
1 polymer ?
#
loop_
_entity_poly.entity_id
_entity_poly.type
_entity_poly.pdbx_seq_one_letter_code
_entity_poly.pdbx_strand_id
1 'polypeptide(L)'
;MLCACGAGQPAAADTPAPTQAPANTSEPAAPSPEVTEAPEASPEVTAAPEVDYNAAYASVLTAYRDALAANAGEGDLMGAGLSVLCIYAGEDKPACVGYCFADLDGDGTSELLIGQISGDEFTDKVIFDAYTLVDGAPVQLFQSRERARYYLCGDNTVALEGSSGADSSDSELYSVSGGVLTAISGTPDSANYVRPEFTAFSNY
;
A
#
# COMPACT_ATOMS: atom_id res chain seq x y z
N MET A 1 60.36 16.46 -5.95
CA MET A 1 60.54 16.28 -4.50
C MET A 1 59.43 15.35 -4.05
N LEU A 2 59.64 14.14 -4.02
CA LEU A 2 60.17 13.17 -3.03
C LEU A 2 59.73 13.45 -1.59
N CYS A 3 59.04 12.50 -1.02
CA CYS A 3 59.12 11.70 0.19
C CYS A 3 57.73 11.17 0.54
N ALA A 4 57.40 9.93 0.49
CA ALA A 4 57.87 8.67 1.08
C ALA A 4 57.31 8.39 2.47
N CYS A 5 56.67 7.19 2.53
CA CYS A 5 56.64 6.17 3.58
C CYS A 5 55.89 6.41 4.89
N GLY A 6 55.09 5.40 5.21
CA GLY A 6 54.68 5.05 6.56
C GLY A 6 53.70 3.85 6.60
N ALA A 7 54.27 2.66 6.49
CA ALA A 7 53.57 1.41 6.80
C ALA A 7 53.44 1.25 8.33
N GLY A 8 52.36 0.69 8.77
CA GLY A 8 52.18 0.33 10.17
C GLY A 8 51.00 -0.62 10.35
N GLN A 9 51.24 -1.91 10.24
CA GLN A 9 50.41 -2.96 10.77
C GLN A 9 50.98 -3.37 12.12
N PRO A 10 50.19 -3.61 13.14
CA PRO A 10 50.41 -4.79 13.93
C PRO A 10 49.16 -5.55 14.38
N ALA A 11 49.30 -6.82 14.31
CA ALA A 11 49.18 -7.85 15.35
C ALA A 11 47.77 -8.30 15.75
N ALA A 12 47.60 -9.56 15.50
CA ALA A 12 46.58 -10.46 16.02
C ALA A 12 46.70 -10.60 17.55
N ALA A 13 45.54 -10.77 18.21
CA ALA A 13 45.46 -11.25 19.58
C ALA A 13 44.29 -12.21 19.74
N ASP A 14 44.67 -13.44 20.01
CA ASP A 14 44.11 -14.49 20.85
C ASP A 14 42.61 -14.68 21.06
N THR A 15 42.17 -15.82 20.57
CA THR A 15 40.95 -16.55 20.93
C THR A 15 41.18 -17.37 22.19
N PRO A 16 40.37 -17.32 23.25
CA PRO A 16 40.31 -18.37 24.26
C PRO A 16 39.25 -19.42 23.94
N ALA A 17 39.64 -20.68 24.16
CA ALA A 17 38.89 -21.90 23.94
C ALA A 17 37.71 -22.09 24.93
N PRO A 18 36.69 -22.92 24.59
CA PRO A 18 35.51 -23.14 25.43
C PRO A 18 35.82 -24.14 26.55
N THR A 19 35.37 -23.77 27.77
CA THR A 19 35.38 -24.61 28.93
C THR A 19 34.17 -25.53 28.95
N GLN A 20 34.40 -26.83 29.12
CA GLN A 20 33.40 -27.88 29.26
C GLN A 20 32.66 -27.78 30.61
N ALA A 21 31.34 -27.98 30.54
CA ALA A 21 30.47 -28.13 31.71
C ALA A 21 30.48 -29.60 32.22
N PRO A 22 30.31 -29.84 33.51
CA PRO A 22 30.21 -31.18 34.06
C PRO A 22 28.80 -31.78 33.92
N ALA A 23 28.78 -33.07 33.67
CA ALA A 23 27.58 -33.90 33.59
C ALA A 23 26.89 -33.99 34.97
N ASN A 24 25.58 -33.84 35.00
CA ASN A 24 24.77 -34.13 36.18
C ASN A 24 23.86 -35.34 35.93
N THR A 25 23.97 -36.28 36.84
CA THR A 25 23.37 -37.60 36.90
C THR A 25 21.86 -37.51 37.16
N SER A 26 21.14 -38.32 36.40
CA SER A 26 19.69 -38.49 36.53
C SER A 26 19.31 -39.35 37.73
N GLU A 27 18.35 -38.91 38.52
CA GLU A 27 17.58 -39.71 39.45
C GLU A 27 16.13 -39.84 39.00
N PRO A 28 15.51 -41.04 39.02
CA PRO A 28 14.16 -41.25 38.52
C PRO A 28 13.10 -40.81 39.51
N ALA A 29 12.23 -39.85 39.09
CA ALA A 29 11.06 -39.44 39.83
C ALA A 29 9.86 -40.31 39.53
N ALA A 30 9.08 -40.63 40.60
CA ALA A 30 7.90 -41.47 40.64
C ALA A 30 6.69 -40.86 39.83
N PRO A 31 5.72 -41.68 39.38
CA PRO A 31 4.60 -41.22 38.56
C PRO A 31 3.61 -40.37 39.39
N SER A 32 3.32 -39.19 38.87
CA SER A 32 2.27 -38.29 39.34
C SER A 32 0.91 -38.72 38.74
N PRO A 33 -0.19 -38.54 39.48
CA PRO A 33 -1.51 -38.99 39.01
C PRO A 33 -2.03 -38.19 37.82
N GLU A 34 -2.56 -38.88 36.85
CA GLU A 34 -3.21 -38.40 35.66
C GLU A 34 -4.45 -37.57 36.00
N VAL A 35 -4.34 -36.24 35.86
CA VAL A 35 -5.50 -35.34 35.91
C VAL A 35 -6.14 -35.38 34.53
N THR A 36 -7.30 -36.03 34.44
CA THR A 36 -8.18 -36.00 33.26
C THR A 36 -8.73 -34.56 33.13
N GLU A 37 -8.10 -33.76 32.33
CA GLU A 37 -8.59 -32.45 31.95
C GLU A 37 -9.76 -32.64 30.94
N ALA A 38 -10.96 -32.19 31.33
CA ALA A 38 -12.11 -32.13 30.45
C ALA A 38 -11.82 -31.21 29.24
N PRO A 39 -12.33 -31.50 28.05
CA PRO A 39 -12.08 -30.64 26.89
C PRO A 39 -12.68 -29.26 27.18
N GLU A 40 -11.81 -28.27 27.34
CA GLU A 40 -12.16 -26.84 27.35
C GLU A 40 -12.79 -26.51 26.00
N ALA A 41 -14.05 -26.08 26.02
CA ALA A 41 -14.74 -25.61 24.83
C ALA A 41 -13.93 -24.46 24.25
N SER A 42 -13.35 -24.69 23.06
CA SER A 42 -12.69 -23.65 22.28
C SER A 42 -13.66 -22.48 22.10
N PRO A 43 -13.29 -21.23 22.43
CA PRO A 43 -14.17 -20.10 22.21
C PRO A 43 -14.49 -20.03 20.71
N GLU A 44 -15.77 -20.03 20.39
CA GLU A 44 -16.28 -19.81 19.05
C GLU A 44 -15.78 -18.44 18.61
N VAL A 45 -14.82 -18.40 17.69
CA VAL A 45 -14.32 -17.16 17.10
C VAL A 45 -15.48 -16.58 16.29
N THR A 46 -16.23 -15.67 16.89
CA THR A 46 -17.24 -14.88 16.19
C THR A 46 -16.48 -14.07 15.13
N ALA A 47 -16.69 -14.42 13.85
CA ALA A 47 -16.12 -13.65 12.75
C ALA A 47 -16.55 -12.19 12.90
N ALA A 48 -15.59 -11.27 12.78
CA ALA A 48 -15.90 -9.86 12.75
C ALA A 48 -16.89 -9.58 11.61
N PRO A 49 -17.86 -8.65 11.79
CA PRO A 49 -18.80 -8.33 10.73
C PRO A 49 -18.04 -7.90 9.48
N GLU A 50 -18.37 -8.52 8.35
CA GLU A 50 -17.80 -8.14 7.05
C GLU A 50 -18.22 -6.71 6.71
N VAL A 51 -17.24 -5.83 6.44
CA VAL A 51 -17.50 -4.42 6.12
C VAL A 51 -18.04 -4.32 4.70
N ASP A 52 -19.20 -3.69 4.53
CA ASP A 52 -19.70 -3.32 3.20
C ASP A 52 -18.99 -2.05 2.72
N TYR A 53 -17.89 -2.22 1.99
CA TYR A 53 -17.09 -1.12 1.47
C TYR A 53 -17.83 -0.27 0.44
N ASN A 54 -18.80 -0.81 -0.32
CA ASN A 54 -19.65 -0.01 -1.20
C ASN A 54 -20.49 1.00 -0.40
N ALA A 55 -21.02 0.56 0.73
CA ALA A 55 -21.75 1.46 1.62
C ALA A 55 -20.83 2.45 2.33
N ALA A 56 -19.66 2.00 2.81
CA ALA A 56 -18.70 2.84 3.51
C ALA A 56 -18.15 3.98 2.63
N TYR A 57 -17.88 3.70 1.35
CA TYR A 57 -17.37 4.67 0.38
C TYR A 57 -18.45 5.26 -0.53
N ALA A 58 -19.75 5.08 -0.25
CA ALA A 58 -20.85 5.47 -1.12
C ALA A 58 -20.81 6.95 -1.56
N SER A 59 -20.38 7.86 -0.70
CA SER A 59 -20.28 9.29 -1.03
C SER A 59 -19.28 9.55 -2.16
N VAL A 60 -18.10 8.92 -2.09
CA VAL A 60 -17.05 9.05 -3.11
C VAL A 60 -17.47 8.36 -4.40
N LEU A 61 -17.94 7.09 -4.30
CA LEU A 61 -18.36 6.32 -5.46
C LEU A 61 -19.49 6.99 -6.24
N THR A 62 -20.49 7.56 -5.52
CA THR A 62 -21.59 8.31 -6.13
C THR A 62 -21.08 9.57 -6.82
N ALA A 63 -20.16 10.32 -6.21
CA ALA A 63 -19.59 11.52 -6.81
C ALA A 63 -18.86 11.21 -8.12
N TYR A 64 -18.04 10.15 -8.14
CA TYR A 64 -17.38 9.70 -9.36
C TYR A 64 -18.37 9.25 -10.43
N ARG A 65 -19.32 8.36 -10.08
CA ARG A 65 -20.35 7.90 -11.01
C ARG A 65 -21.06 9.07 -11.68
N ASP A 66 -21.54 10.02 -10.89
CA ASP A 66 -22.33 11.15 -11.40
C ASP A 66 -21.50 12.09 -12.28
N ALA A 67 -20.24 12.36 -11.88
CA ALA A 67 -19.31 13.17 -12.68
C ALA A 67 -18.97 12.49 -14.03
N LEU A 68 -18.68 11.20 -14.01
CA LEU A 68 -18.36 10.43 -15.22
C LEU A 68 -19.58 10.34 -16.16
N ALA A 69 -20.77 10.07 -15.63
CA ALA A 69 -22.02 10.02 -16.40
C ALA A 69 -22.37 11.40 -17.02
N ALA A 70 -22.05 12.48 -16.32
CA ALA A 70 -22.24 13.84 -16.83
C ALA A 70 -21.15 14.28 -17.82
N ASN A 71 -20.13 13.45 -18.07
CA ASN A 71 -18.93 13.80 -18.83
C ASN A 71 -18.28 15.10 -18.32
N ALA A 72 -18.16 15.22 -16.99
CA ALA A 72 -17.67 16.40 -16.30
C ALA A 72 -16.30 16.86 -16.83
N GLY A 73 -16.16 18.18 -16.99
CA GLY A 73 -14.91 18.80 -17.41
C GLY A 73 -13.94 19.00 -16.24
N GLU A 74 -12.73 19.48 -16.55
CA GLU A 74 -11.67 19.69 -15.55
C GLU A 74 -12.13 20.54 -14.35
N GLY A 75 -12.80 21.66 -14.61
CA GLY A 75 -13.27 22.58 -13.56
C GLY A 75 -14.30 21.94 -12.63
N ASP A 76 -15.21 21.11 -13.17
CA ASP A 76 -16.22 20.40 -12.38
C ASP A 76 -15.60 19.32 -11.52
N LEU A 77 -14.65 18.53 -12.09
CA LEU A 77 -13.92 17.50 -11.36
C LEU A 77 -13.10 18.11 -10.22
N MET A 78 -12.35 19.18 -10.50
CA MET A 78 -11.59 19.91 -9.48
C MET A 78 -12.49 20.47 -8.38
N GLY A 79 -13.63 21.07 -8.77
CA GLY A 79 -14.60 21.62 -7.83
C GLY A 79 -15.25 20.58 -6.94
N ALA A 80 -15.36 19.34 -7.41
CA ALA A 80 -15.86 18.19 -6.66
C ALA A 80 -14.76 17.44 -5.86
N GLY A 81 -13.48 17.85 -5.98
CA GLY A 81 -12.35 17.16 -5.34
C GLY A 81 -11.99 15.83 -5.98
N LEU A 82 -12.42 15.60 -7.23
CA LEU A 82 -12.15 14.37 -7.99
C LEU A 82 -10.93 14.54 -8.91
N SER A 83 -10.28 13.43 -9.27
CA SER A 83 -9.11 13.47 -10.13
C SER A 83 -9.46 13.96 -11.54
N VAL A 84 -8.73 14.98 -12.00
CA VAL A 84 -8.83 15.50 -13.36
C VAL A 84 -8.38 14.52 -14.42
N LEU A 85 -7.63 13.48 -14.05
CA LEU A 85 -7.18 12.45 -14.99
C LEU A 85 -8.33 11.67 -15.63
N CYS A 86 -9.53 11.72 -15.06
CA CYS A 86 -10.75 11.18 -15.66
C CYS A 86 -11.06 11.76 -17.05
N ILE A 87 -10.59 12.99 -17.38
CA ILE A 87 -10.79 13.57 -18.70
C ILE A 87 -10.09 12.81 -19.81
N TYR A 88 -8.99 12.09 -19.48
CA TYR A 88 -8.17 11.31 -20.41
C TYR A 88 -8.62 9.86 -20.55
N ALA A 89 -9.65 9.43 -19.80
CA ALA A 89 -10.05 8.02 -19.73
C ALA A 89 -10.80 7.49 -20.98
N GLY A 90 -10.94 8.29 -22.02
CA GLY A 90 -11.63 7.90 -23.26
C GLY A 90 -13.05 8.50 -23.35
N GLU A 91 -13.81 8.09 -24.40
CA GLU A 91 -15.12 8.67 -24.69
C GLU A 91 -16.21 8.15 -23.74
N ASP A 92 -16.21 6.85 -23.44
CA ASP A 92 -17.14 6.23 -22.47
C ASP A 92 -16.50 6.16 -21.09
N LYS A 93 -16.42 7.30 -20.41
CA LYS A 93 -15.77 7.42 -19.13
C LYS A 93 -16.29 6.45 -18.07
N PRO A 94 -17.61 6.23 -17.90
CA PRO A 94 -18.13 5.25 -16.94
C PRO A 94 -17.67 3.80 -17.21
N ALA A 95 -17.42 3.45 -18.48
CA ALA A 95 -16.91 2.13 -18.82
C ALA A 95 -15.38 2.03 -18.71
N CYS A 96 -14.66 3.16 -18.83
CA CYS A 96 -13.20 3.21 -18.85
C CYS A 96 -12.57 3.50 -17.48
N VAL A 97 -13.28 4.19 -16.58
CA VAL A 97 -12.86 4.44 -15.20
C VAL A 97 -13.52 3.44 -14.28
N GLY A 98 -12.76 2.94 -13.33
CA GLY A 98 -13.24 1.95 -12.38
C GLY A 98 -12.71 2.19 -10.97
N TYR A 99 -13.19 1.34 -10.07
CA TYR A 99 -12.80 1.33 -8.68
C TYR A 99 -12.50 -0.09 -8.20
N CYS A 100 -11.70 -0.20 -7.16
CA CYS A 100 -11.50 -1.44 -6.43
C CYS A 100 -11.21 -1.16 -4.96
N PHE A 101 -11.31 -2.21 -4.14
CA PHE A 101 -10.95 -2.16 -2.73
C PHE A 101 -9.72 -3.03 -2.52
N ALA A 102 -8.73 -2.49 -1.83
CA ALA A 102 -7.48 -3.18 -1.52
C ALA A 102 -6.96 -2.74 -0.14
N ASP A 103 -6.63 -3.69 0.71
CA ASP A 103 -5.99 -3.42 2.00
C ASP A 103 -4.49 -3.15 1.74
N LEU A 104 -4.11 -1.87 1.76
CA LEU A 104 -2.76 -1.44 1.41
C LEU A 104 -1.78 -1.50 2.59
N ASP A 105 -2.27 -1.40 3.81
CA ASP A 105 -1.42 -1.38 5.02
C ASP A 105 -1.53 -2.65 5.88
N GLY A 106 -2.43 -3.58 5.51
CA GLY A 106 -2.60 -4.86 6.19
C GLY A 106 -3.35 -4.75 7.51
N ASP A 107 -4.11 -3.67 7.72
CA ASP A 107 -4.88 -3.45 8.96
C ASP A 107 -6.25 -4.14 8.96
N GLY A 108 -6.65 -4.72 7.83
CA GLY A 108 -7.93 -5.39 7.62
C GLY A 108 -9.04 -4.45 7.14
N THR A 109 -8.74 -3.16 6.94
CA THR A 109 -9.63 -2.19 6.31
C THR A 109 -9.16 -1.95 4.88
N SER A 110 -10.05 -2.12 3.89
CA SER A 110 -9.63 -1.88 2.50
C SER A 110 -9.76 -0.40 2.13
N GLU A 111 -8.74 0.12 1.47
CA GLU A 111 -8.74 1.39 0.78
C GLU A 111 -9.55 1.30 -0.51
N LEU A 112 -10.19 2.41 -0.87
CA LEU A 112 -10.81 2.61 -2.18
C LEU A 112 -9.78 3.19 -3.14
N LEU A 113 -9.53 2.52 -4.24
CA LEU A 113 -8.69 3.00 -5.34
C LEU A 113 -9.56 3.29 -6.56
N ILE A 114 -9.28 4.42 -7.21
CA ILE A 114 -9.91 4.84 -8.47
C ILE A 114 -8.83 4.84 -9.55
N GLY A 115 -9.11 4.31 -10.73
CA GLY A 115 -8.15 4.29 -11.84
C GLY A 115 -8.78 3.94 -13.17
N GLN A 116 -7.96 3.87 -14.20
CA GLN A 116 -8.42 3.49 -15.53
C GLN A 116 -8.32 1.97 -15.72
N ILE A 117 -9.39 1.37 -16.25
CA ILE A 117 -9.48 -0.09 -16.48
C ILE A 117 -8.47 -0.54 -17.54
N SER A 118 -8.34 0.25 -18.62
CA SER A 118 -7.35 0.02 -19.68
C SER A 118 -6.78 1.36 -20.10
N GLY A 119 -5.56 1.66 -19.68
CA GLY A 119 -4.91 2.93 -19.95
C GLY A 119 -4.17 2.93 -21.28
N ASP A 120 -4.00 4.12 -21.85
CA ASP A 120 -2.96 4.41 -22.80
C ASP A 120 -1.62 4.60 -22.06
N GLU A 121 -0.56 4.92 -22.82
CA GLU A 121 0.78 5.13 -22.21
C GLU A 121 0.80 6.21 -21.14
N PHE A 122 -0.11 7.19 -21.23
CA PHE A 122 -0.16 8.31 -20.28
C PHE A 122 -0.81 7.97 -18.94
N THR A 123 -1.84 7.11 -18.94
CA THR A 123 -2.62 6.75 -17.75
C THR A 123 -2.45 5.29 -17.35
N ASP A 124 -1.57 4.54 -18.03
CA ASP A 124 -1.32 3.14 -17.72
C ASP A 124 -0.87 2.96 -16.26
N LYS A 125 -1.57 2.09 -15.54
CA LYS A 125 -1.33 1.77 -14.11
C LYS A 125 -1.43 2.96 -13.13
N VAL A 126 -1.77 4.16 -13.60
CA VAL A 126 -1.94 5.33 -12.71
C VAL A 126 -3.16 5.12 -11.82
N ILE A 127 -2.97 5.27 -10.51
CA ILE A 127 -4.07 5.37 -9.55
C ILE A 127 -4.50 6.83 -9.54
N PHE A 128 -5.74 7.10 -9.96
CA PHE A 128 -6.27 8.46 -10.08
C PHE A 128 -6.50 9.10 -8.72
N ASP A 129 -7.11 8.32 -7.81
CA ASP A 129 -7.41 8.71 -6.44
C ASP A 129 -7.34 7.49 -5.52
N ALA A 130 -7.01 7.73 -4.26
CA ALA A 130 -7.11 6.73 -3.20
C ALA A 130 -7.72 7.34 -1.94
N TYR A 131 -8.56 6.56 -1.28
CA TYR A 131 -9.24 6.95 -0.04
C TYR A 131 -9.13 5.82 0.98
N THR A 132 -9.00 6.17 2.25
CA THR A 132 -9.13 5.26 3.38
C THR A 132 -10.31 5.63 4.26
N LEU A 133 -10.65 4.78 5.24
CA LEU A 133 -11.67 5.08 6.25
C LEU A 133 -11.00 5.55 7.54
N VAL A 134 -11.32 6.77 7.96
CA VAL A 134 -10.95 7.28 9.28
C VAL A 134 -12.25 7.53 10.05
N ASP A 135 -12.40 6.87 11.18
CA ASP A 135 -13.63 6.90 11.99
C ASP A 135 -14.89 6.55 11.16
N GLY A 136 -14.76 5.65 10.18
CA GLY A 136 -15.82 5.22 9.28
C GLY A 136 -16.19 6.21 8.17
N ALA A 137 -15.44 7.30 8.01
CA ALA A 137 -15.64 8.28 6.94
C ALA A 137 -14.50 8.20 5.90
N PRO A 138 -14.79 8.31 4.59
CA PRO A 138 -13.77 8.37 3.55
C PRO A 138 -12.87 9.60 3.70
N VAL A 139 -11.56 9.37 3.73
CA VAL A 139 -10.52 10.41 3.73
C VAL A 139 -9.59 10.15 2.56
N GLN A 140 -9.32 11.18 1.76
CA GLN A 140 -8.43 11.07 0.61
C GLN A 140 -6.98 10.88 1.08
N LEU A 141 -6.34 9.81 0.61
CA LEU A 141 -4.93 9.52 0.84
C LEU A 141 -4.03 10.29 -0.12
N PHE A 142 -4.35 10.21 -1.41
CA PHE A 142 -3.66 10.92 -2.47
C PHE A 142 -4.55 11.09 -3.70
N GLN A 143 -4.15 12.00 -4.56
CA GLN A 143 -4.76 12.25 -5.85
C GLN A 143 -3.69 12.49 -6.90
N SER A 144 -3.74 11.74 -7.99
CA SER A 144 -2.89 11.97 -9.16
C SER A 144 -3.33 13.16 -9.98
N ARG A 145 -2.35 13.81 -10.58
CA ARG A 145 -2.49 14.96 -11.49
C ARG A 145 -1.58 14.75 -12.69
N GLU A 146 -1.70 15.60 -13.71
CA GLU A 146 -0.91 15.49 -14.95
C GLU A 146 0.61 15.36 -14.71
N ARG A 147 1.15 16.07 -13.71
CA ARG A 147 2.58 16.10 -13.39
C ARG A 147 2.95 15.47 -12.06
N ALA A 148 2.05 14.76 -11.42
CA ALA A 148 2.27 14.04 -10.17
C ALA A 148 1.37 12.81 -10.17
N ARG A 149 1.93 11.65 -10.45
CA ARG A 149 1.19 10.41 -10.65
C ARG A 149 1.57 9.38 -9.63
N TYR A 150 0.57 8.79 -9.05
CA TYR A 150 0.75 7.71 -8.09
C TYR A 150 0.50 6.36 -8.73
N TYR A 151 1.34 5.40 -8.37
CA TYR A 151 1.31 4.02 -8.85
C TYR A 151 1.33 3.06 -7.67
N LEU A 152 0.57 1.99 -7.75
CA LEU A 152 0.67 0.91 -6.77
C LEU A 152 1.81 -0.02 -7.17
N CYS A 153 2.66 -0.39 -6.20
CA CYS A 153 3.71 -1.39 -6.38
C CYS A 153 3.24 -2.76 -5.90
N GLY A 154 3.89 -3.83 -6.39
CA GLY A 154 3.51 -5.20 -6.07
C GLY A 154 3.70 -5.62 -4.61
N ASP A 155 4.34 -4.78 -3.80
CA ASP A 155 4.55 -4.94 -2.35
C ASP A 155 3.64 -4.03 -1.51
N ASN A 156 2.58 -3.48 -2.11
CA ASN A 156 1.64 -2.50 -1.53
C ASN A 156 2.28 -1.15 -1.15
N THR A 157 3.51 -0.87 -1.57
CA THR A 157 4.03 0.50 -1.51
C THR A 157 3.41 1.35 -2.62
N VAL A 158 3.45 2.65 -2.46
CA VAL A 158 2.93 3.63 -3.42
C VAL A 158 4.09 4.46 -3.95
N ALA A 159 4.26 4.45 -5.26
CA ALA A 159 5.24 5.28 -5.94
C ALA A 159 4.60 6.59 -6.40
N LEU A 160 5.28 7.71 -6.20
CA LEU A 160 4.98 8.99 -6.81
C LEU A 160 6.02 9.28 -7.88
N GLU A 161 5.56 9.54 -9.09
CA GLU A 161 6.38 10.12 -10.16
C GLU A 161 5.88 11.52 -10.48
N GLY A 162 6.77 12.49 -10.38
CA GLY A 162 6.48 13.89 -10.59
C GLY A 162 7.45 14.57 -11.56
N SER A 163 7.06 15.73 -12.06
CA SER A 163 7.91 16.62 -12.83
C SER A 163 7.62 18.07 -12.45
N SER A 164 8.61 18.75 -11.93
CA SER A 164 8.54 20.18 -11.60
C SER A 164 9.04 21.09 -12.71
N GLY A 165 9.56 20.55 -13.81
CA GLY A 165 10.07 21.29 -14.97
C GLY A 165 10.54 20.37 -16.10
N ALA A 166 11.09 20.94 -17.17
CA ALA A 166 11.55 20.19 -18.33
C ALA A 166 12.74 19.27 -18.02
N ASP A 167 13.54 19.64 -17.01
CA ASP A 167 14.79 18.93 -16.65
C ASP A 167 14.74 18.38 -15.21
N SER A 168 13.56 18.36 -14.55
CA SER A 168 13.40 17.91 -13.18
C SER A 168 12.31 16.85 -13.10
N SER A 169 12.71 15.62 -12.75
CA SER A 169 11.81 14.54 -12.39
C SER A 169 12.05 14.17 -10.93
N ASP A 170 10.99 14.14 -10.16
CA ASP A 170 11.00 13.71 -8.77
C ASP A 170 10.31 12.35 -8.68
N SER A 171 10.90 11.43 -7.93
CA SER A 171 10.28 10.13 -7.66
C SER A 171 10.46 9.75 -6.21
N GLU A 172 9.39 9.32 -5.57
CA GLU A 172 9.36 8.99 -4.14
C GLU A 172 8.56 7.71 -3.92
N LEU A 173 8.93 6.96 -2.88
CA LEU A 173 8.18 5.80 -2.39
C LEU A 173 7.51 6.12 -1.06
N TYR A 174 6.32 5.57 -0.89
CA TYR A 174 5.51 5.72 0.31
C TYR A 174 4.99 4.38 0.78
N SER A 175 4.83 4.24 2.09
CA SER A 175 3.96 3.25 2.71
C SER A 175 2.65 3.92 3.14
N VAL A 176 1.57 3.15 3.13
CA VAL A 176 0.30 3.53 3.77
C VAL A 176 0.31 2.97 5.17
N SER A 177 -0.12 3.74 6.15
CA SER A 177 -0.35 3.26 7.52
C SER A 177 -1.26 4.20 8.28
N GLY A 178 -2.33 3.67 8.87
CA GLY A 178 -3.28 4.44 9.68
C GLY A 178 -3.89 5.63 8.92
N GLY A 179 -4.13 5.48 7.65
CA GLY A 179 -4.73 6.53 6.80
C GLY A 179 -3.78 7.64 6.36
N VAL A 180 -2.47 7.41 6.42
CA VAL A 180 -1.46 8.41 6.05
C VAL A 180 -0.42 7.80 5.12
N LEU A 181 0.00 8.56 4.09
CA LEU A 181 1.20 8.27 3.31
C LEU A 181 2.44 8.71 4.07
N THR A 182 3.36 7.79 4.27
CA THR A 182 4.66 8.07 4.88
C THR A 182 5.78 7.77 3.90
N ALA A 183 6.62 8.77 3.59
CA ALA A 183 7.77 8.58 2.72
C ALA A 183 8.74 7.55 3.29
N ILE A 184 9.19 6.63 2.44
CA ILE A 184 10.13 5.57 2.78
C ILE A 184 11.38 5.67 1.91
N SER A 185 12.49 5.08 2.38
CA SER A 185 13.72 5.02 1.61
C SER A 185 13.58 4.09 0.41
N GLY A 186 14.12 4.48 -0.73
CA GLY A 186 14.11 3.70 -1.95
C GLY A 186 13.89 4.57 -3.19
N THR A 187 14.01 3.95 -4.34
CA THR A 187 13.69 4.57 -5.63
C THR A 187 12.60 3.73 -6.28
N PRO A 188 11.52 4.33 -6.76
CA PRO A 188 10.52 3.60 -7.52
C PRO A 188 11.13 2.87 -8.72
N ASP A 189 10.63 1.68 -8.97
CA ASP A 189 10.95 0.91 -10.17
C ASP A 189 9.64 0.63 -10.93
N SER A 190 9.49 1.23 -12.09
CA SER A 190 8.27 1.10 -12.90
C SER A 190 7.97 -0.34 -13.34
N ALA A 191 8.98 -1.24 -13.33
CA ALA A 191 8.77 -2.66 -13.57
C ALA A 191 7.89 -3.32 -12.49
N ASN A 192 7.87 -2.75 -11.29
CA ASN A 192 7.08 -3.24 -10.16
C ASN A 192 5.67 -2.62 -10.07
N TYR A 193 5.33 -1.67 -10.95
CA TYR A 193 4.00 -1.07 -10.93
C TYR A 193 2.95 -2.07 -11.38
N VAL A 194 1.89 -2.17 -10.57
CA VAL A 194 0.77 -3.07 -10.82
C VAL A 194 -0.49 -2.27 -11.13
N ARG A 195 -1.38 -2.86 -11.95
CA ARG A 195 -2.73 -2.36 -12.13
C ARG A 195 -3.67 -3.25 -11.34
N PRO A 196 -4.41 -2.71 -10.37
CA PRO A 196 -5.49 -3.44 -9.73
C PRO A 196 -6.57 -3.85 -10.74
N GLU A 197 -7.34 -4.89 -10.42
CA GLU A 197 -8.54 -5.22 -11.17
C GLU A 197 -9.68 -4.28 -10.77
N PHE A 198 -10.01 -3.35 -11.65
CA PHE A 198 -11.06 -2.36 -11.42
C PHE A 198 -12.43 -2.85 -11.90
N THR A 199 -13.45 -2.59 -11.11
CA THR A 199 -14.86 -2.65 -11.51
C THR A 199 -15.27 -1.34 -12.17
N ALA A 200 -15.81 -1.39 -13.39
CA ALA A 200 -16.23 -0.19 -14.12
C ALA A 200 -17.37 0.56 -13.39
N PHE A 201 -17.35 1.90 -13.43
CA PHE A 201 -18.45 2.71 -12.90
C PHE A 201 -19.77 2.52 -13.64
N SER A 202 -19.74 2.03 -14.89
CA SER A 202 -20.95 1.60 -15.59
C SER A 202 -21.69 0.45 -14.91
N ASN A 203 -21.04 -0.26 -14.00
CA ASN A 203 -21.58 -1.39 -13.21
C ASN A 203 -21.91 -1.01 -11.76
N TYR A 204 -21.67 0.24 -11.36
CA TYR A 204 -22.01 0.79 -10.02
C TYR A 204 -23.42 1.46 -10.07
#